data_f9ed9ac51667c7db980d1939db859117
#
_entry.id   f9ed9ac51667c7db980d1939db859117
#
_cell.length_a   1.000
_cell.length_b   1.000
_cell.length_c   1.000
_cell.angle_alpha   90.00
_cell.angle_beta   90.00
_cell.angle_gamma   90.00
#
_symmetry.space_group_name_H-M   'P 1'
#
loop_
_entity.id
_entity.type
_entity.pdbx_description
1 polymer ?
#
loop_
_entity_poly.entity_id
_entity_poly.type
_entity_poly.pdbx_seq_one_letter_code
_entity_poly.pdbx_strand_id
1 'polypeptide(L)'
;ASGQPGSDSDIYIRGLGSISATNTPLIILNGMPYDQSISSINPNDIESMSVLKDASSAALYGARGGNGVILITTKTGSKDRMSVNVKINQGFTNRQSQDYERLGVNDYLKVYWESARNQLISGGASPEQAGMAAAQNLISGTLGFNPFNVPDDQVVDANGVLNPNATFMWADDTDWEDAIQRTGSRTDIGVSVSGGNNKSDYYLSAGYLTEGGYIIGSKFDRYTLNTNVNSQITSFLK
;
A
#
# COMPACT_ATOMS: atom_id res chain seq x y z
N ALA A 1 -0.10 -6.55 2.12
CA ALA A 1 0.67 -5.45 1.51
C ALA A 1 -0.04 -4.14 1.85
N SER A 2 0.69 -3.13 2.32
CA SER A 2 0.11 -1.84 2.78
C SER A 2 -0.33 -0.92 1.63
N GLY A 3 -0.01 -1.23 0.38
CA GLY A 3 -0.21 -0.33 -0.76
C GLY A 3 0.74 0.89 -0.77
N GLN A 4 1.60 1.01 0.22
CA GLN A 4 2.61 2.07 0.27
C GLN A 4 3.78 1.72 -0.66
N PRO A 5 4.24 2.65 -1.51
CA PRO A 5 5.40 2.43 -2.36
C PRO A 5 6.64 1.98 -1.57
N GLY A 6 7.34 0.96 -2.05
CA GLY A 6 8.56 0.45 -1.41
C GLY A 6 8.36 -0.31 -0.10
N SER A 7 7.12 -0.49 0.37
CA SER A 7 6.88 -1.29 1.57
C SER A 7 7.17 -2.77 1.32
N ASP A 8 7.75 -3.42 2.33
CA ASP A 8 7.93 -4.85 2.31
C ASP A 8 6.60 -5.59 2.42
N SER A 9 6.58 -6.77 1.83
CA SER A 9 5.51 -7.74 2.06
C SER A 9 5.91 -8.63 3.24
N ASP A 10 5.01 -8.81 4.18
CA ASP A 10 5.19 -9.82 5.22
C ASP A 10 5.14 -11.21 4.59
N ILE A 11 6.24 -11.94 4.70
CA ILE A 11 6.37 -13.29 4.14
C ILE A 11 6.37 -14.29 5.29
N TYR A 12 5.44 -15.23 5.25
CA TYR A 12 5.33 -16.34 6.19
C TYR A 12 5.39 -17.66 5.42
N ILE A 13 6.26 -18.58 5.84
CA ILE A 13 6.42 -19.89 5.18
C ILE A 13 5.63 -20.97 5.91
N ARG A 14 5.63 -20.94 7.24
CA ARG A 14 4.99 -21.96 8.11
C ARG A 14 3.86 -21.41 8.96
N GLY A 15 3.38 -20.22 8.65
CA GLY A 15 2.41 -19.48 9.47
C GLY A 15 3.07 -18.75 10.64
N LEU A 16 2.25 -18.27 11.58
CA LEU A 16 2.72 -17.56 12.76
C LEU A 16 3.16 -18.59 13.82
N GLY A 17 4.45 -18.83 13.94
CA GLY A 17 5.01 -19.75 14.91
C GLY A 17 5.15 -19.16 16.31
N SER A 18 5.14 -17.84 16.45
CA SER A 18 5.26 -17.13 17.73
C SER A 18 4.47 -15.82 17.70
N ILE A 19 3.90 -15.45 18.86
CA ILE A 19 3.21 -14.17 19.05
C ILE A 19 4.22 -13.05 19.38
N SER A 20 5.36 -13.41 19.98
CA SER A 20 6.34 -12.45 20.51
C SER A 20 7.70 -12.46 19.80
N ALA A 21 7.96 -13.44 18.92
CA ALA A 21 9.18 -13.50 18.13
C ALA A 21 8.92 -13.21 16.65
N THR A 22 9.98 -12.86 15.92
CA THR A 22 9.91 -12.64 14.48
C THR A 22 9.54 -13.94 13.76
N ASN A 23 8.55 -13.88 12.86
CA ASN A 23 8.12 -15.02 12.06
C ASN A 23 8.65 -14.93 10.60
N THR A 24 9.57 -13.99 10.33
CA THR A 24 10.14 -13.79 9.01
C THR A 24 11.11 -14.91 8.65
N PRO A 25 11.09 -15.42 7.41
CA PRO A 25 12.05 -16.41 6.94
C PRO A 25 13.45 -15.81 6.80
N LEU A 26 14.46 -16.65 6.90
CA LEU A 26 15.84 -16.27 6.60
C LEU A 26 16.02 -16.14 5.08
N ILE A 27 16.53 -14.99 4.62
CA ILE A 27 16.88 -14.78 3.22
C ILE A 27 18.36 -15.07 3.02
N ILE A 28 18.68 -15.89 2.03
CA ILE A 28 20.04 -16.19 1.60
C ILE A 28 20.20 -15.69 0.17
N LEU A 29 21.07 -14.73 -0.03
CA LEU A 29 21.40 -14.17 -1.33
C LEU A 29 22.78 -14.67 -1.76
N ASN A 30 22.85 -15.41 -2.86
CA ASN A 30 24.09 -16.01 -3.39
C ASN A 30 24.90 -16.80 -2.33
N GLY A 31 24.20 -17.53 -1.45
CA GLY A 31 24.82 -18.33 -0.40
C GLY A 31 25.13 -17.59 0.91
N MET A 32 24.92 -16.26 0.97
CA MET A 32 25.15 -15.45 2.17
C MET A 32 23.86 -14.96 2.79
N PRO A 33 23.75 -14.93 4.15
CA PRO A 33 22.59 -14.33 4.82
C PRO A 33 22.42 -12.86 4.42
N TYR A 34 21.16 -12.51 4.11
CA TYR A 34 20.78 -11.17 3.70
C TYR A 34 19.77 -10.60 4.70
N ASP A 35 20.22 -9.64 5.50
CA ASP A 35 19.45 -9.09 6.62
C ASP A 35 18.71 -7.79 6.25
N GLN A 36 18.69 -7.41 4.96
CA GLN A 36 17.98 -6.24 4.49
C GLN A 36 16.60 -6.62 3.92
N SER A 37 15.81 -5.60 3.61
CA SER A 37 14.51 -5.74 2.97
C SER A 37 14.61 -6.48 1.62
N ILE A 38 13.69 -7.42 1.37
CA ILE A 38 13.60 -8.09 0.08
C ILE A 38 13.24 -7.11 -1.05
N SER A 39 12.55 -6.02 -0.74
CA SER A 39 12.20 -4.96 -1.70
C SER A 39 13.42 -4.21 -2.25
N SER A 40 14.57 -4.29 -1.57
CA SER A 40 15.82 -3.69 -2.05
C SER A 40 16.49 -4.51 -3.16
N ILE A 41 16.15 -5.81 -3.29
CA ILE A 41 16.66 -6.68 -4.36
C ILE A 41 15.91 -6.37 -5.66
N ASN A 42 16.67 -6.11 -6.74
CA ASN A 42 16.03 -5.92 -8.05
C ASN A 42 15.55 -7.27 -8.61
N PRO A 43 14.25 -7.47 -8.82
CA PRO A 43 13.72 -8.72 -9.38
C PRO A 43 14.29 -9.08 -10.74
N ASN A 44 14.75 -8.09 -11.51
CA ASN A 44 15.35 -8.30 -12.84
C ASN A 44 16.72 -9.00 -12.78
N ASP A 45 17.40 -8.93 -11.62
CA ASP A 45 18.71 -9.57 -11.40
C ASP A 45 18.58 -10.98 -10.82
N ILE A 46 17.38 -11.43 -10.45
CA ILE A 46 17.17 -12.76 -9.91
C ILE A 46 17.14 -13.78 -11.05
N GLU A 47 17.94 -14.82 -10.91
CA GLU A 47 17.93 -16.01 -11.79
C GLU A 47 16.95 -17.05 -11.26
N SER A 48 17.04 -17.35 -9.95
CA SER A 48 16.16 -18.34 -9.33
C SER A 48 15.84 -18.00 -7.87
N MET A 49 14.68 -18.43 -7.41
CA MET A 49 14.26 -18.35 -6.03
C MET A 49 13.74 -19.72 -5.60
N SER A 50 14.24 -20.22 -4.47
CA SER A 50 13.82 -21.48 -3.87
C SER A 50 13.44 -21.28 -2.42
N VAL A 51 12.35 -21.94 -1.99
CA VAL A 51 11.85 -21.84 -0.62
C VAL A 51 12.04 -23.18 0.07
N LEU A 52 12.87 -23.22 1.11
CA LEU A 52 13.08 -24.39 1.95
C LEU A 52 12.03 -24.43 3.07
N LYS A 53 11.04 -25.31 2.91
CA LYS A 53 9.94 -25.47 3.87
C LYS A 53 10.23 -26.51 4.91
N ASP A 54 11.11 -27.50 4.62
CA ASP A 54 11.33 -28.65 5.47
C ASP A 54 12.42 -28.38 6.51
N ALA A 55 12.24 -28.92 7.71
CA ALA A 55 13.19 -28.75 8.79
C ALA A 55 14.57 -29.33 8.46
N SER A 56 14.62 -30.43 7.71
CA SER A 56 15.88 -31.07 7.28
C SER A 56 16.68 -30.19 6.31
N SER A 57 16.02 -29.55 5.35
CA SER A 57 16.69 -28.66 4.40
C SER A 57 17.08 -27.30 5.03
N ALA A 58 16.30 -26.84 6.01
CA ALA A 58 16.59 -25.62 6.76
C ALA A 58 17.66 -25.80 7.85
N ALA A 59 17.93 -27.05 8.25
CA ALA A 59 18.90 -27.37 9.33
C ALA A 59 20.32 -26.86 9.04
N LEU A 60 20.72 -26.75 7.78
CA LEU A 60 22.01 -26.18 7.37
C LEU A 60 22.21 -24.72 7.80
N TYR A 61 21.10 -24.01 8.07
CA TYR A 61 21.11 -22.59 8.46
C TYR A 61 20.88 -22.38 9.96
N GLY A 62 20.89 -23.48 10.73
CA GLY A 62 20.74 -23.44 12.18
C GLY A 62 19.41 -22.88 12.67
N ALA A 63 19.41 -22.29 13.87
CA ALA A 63 18.21 -21.74 14.50
C ALA A 63 17.53 -20.61 13.66
N ARG A 64 18.30 -19.86 12.89
CA ARG A 64 17.77 -18.81 12.00
C ARG A 64 16.89 -19.35 10.88
N GLY A 65 17.06 -20.61 10.48
CA GLY A 65 16.23 -21.29 9.49
C GLY A 65 14.90 -21.83 10.03
N GLY A 66 14.60 -21.66 11.32
CA GLY A 66 13.40 -22.21 11.97
C GLY A 66 12.07 -21.77 11.33
N ASN A 67 11.99 -20.55 10.84
CA ASN A 67 10.82 -20.00 10.15
C ASN A 67 10.82 -20.29 8.63
N GLY A 68 11.75 -21.10 8.14
CA GLY A 68 11.99 -21.37 6.73
C GLY A 68 13.10 -20.50 6.15
N VAL A 69 13.58 -20.88 4.96
CA VAL A 69 14.67 -20.18 4.27
C VAL A 69 14.26 -19.90 2.83
N ILE A 70 14.54 -18.69 2.37
CA ILE A 70 14.41 -18.28 0.97
C ILE A 70 15.80 -18.15 0.38
N LEU A 71 16.10 -19.00 -0.60
CA LEU A 71 17.35 -18.94 -1.35
C LEU A 71 17.13 -18.11 -2.61
N ILE A 72 17.91 -17.06 -2.77
CA ILE A 72 17.88 -16.21 -3.96
C ILE A 72 19.24 -16.31 -4.65
N THR A 73 19.24 -16.67 -5.93
CA THR A 73 20.42 -16.69 -6.76
C THR A 73 20.30 -15.60 -7.82
N THR A 74 21.30 -14.75 -7.93
CA THR A 74 21.35 -13.71 -8.96
C THR A 74 21.95 -14.25 -10.25
N LYS A 75 21.63 -13.57 -11.35
CA LYS A 75 22.14 -13.90 -12.68
C LYS A 75 23.67 -13.84 -12.74
N THR A 76 24.23 -14.76 -13.50
CA THR A 76 25.66 -14.85 -13.82
C THR A 76 25.89 -14.57 -15.28
N GLY A 77 27.15 -14.43 -15.68
CA GLY A 77 27.53 -14.25 -17.07
C GLY A 77 27.24 -15.50 -17.92
N SER A 78 26.92 -15.26 -19.18
CA SER A 78 26.79 -16.33 -20.17
C SER A 78 28.13 -16.58 -20.84
N LYS A 79 28.60 -17.82 -20.87
CA LYS A 79 29.74 -18.22 -21.67
C LYS A 79 29.41 -18.09 -23.16
N ASP A 80 30.36 -17.75 -23.98
CA ASP A 80 30.33 -17.73 -25.44
C ASP A 80 29.61 -16.57 -26.16
N ARG A 81 28.89 -15.70 -25.44
CA ARG A 81 28.16 -14.62 -26.10
C ARG A 81 27.99 -13.41 -25.18
N MET A 82 28.32 -12.20 -25.68
CA MET A 82 27.93 -10.95 -25.03
C MET A 82 26.45 -10.66 -25.30
N SER A 83 25.72 -10.31 -24.26
CA SER A 83 24.32 -9.91 -24.32
C SER A 83 24.12 -8.60 -23.58
N VAL A 84 23.41 -7.66 -24.20
CA VAL A 84 22.94 -6.42 -23.58
C VAL A 84 21.43 -6.47 -23.55
N ASN A 85 20.86 -6.26 -22.38
CA ASN A 85 19.41 -6.24 -22.18
C ASN A 85 19.00 -4.90 -21.58
N VAL A 86 18.01 -4.26 -22.18
CA VAL A 86 17.39 -3.03 -21.66
C VAL A 86 15.92 -3.32 -21.42
N LYS A 87 15.45 -3.01 -20.23
CA LYS A 87 14.06 -3.21 -19.83
C LYS A 87 13.49 -1.91 -19.29
N ILE A 88 12.35 -1.51 -19.82
CA ILE A 88 11.62 -0.33 -19.38
C ILE A 88 10.18 -0.77 -19.11
N ASN A 89 9.71 -0.57 -17.87
CA ASN A 89 8.34 -0.80 -17.49
C ASN A 89 7.73 0.51 -17.00
N GLN A 90 6.58 0.85 -17.54
CA GLN A 90 5.79 1.99 -17.10
C GLN A 90 4.45 1.47 -16.57
N GLY A 91 4.02 1.97 -15.42
CA GLY A 91 2.76 1.60 -14.80
C GLY A 91 2.09 2.80 -14.12
N PHE A 92 0.84 2.60 -13.74
CA PHE A 92 0.07 3.55 -12.95
C PHE A 92 -0.48 2.85 -11.72
N THR A 93 -0.56 3.59 -10.61
CA THR A 93 -1.04 3.08 -9.32
C THR A 93 -2.26 3.89 -8.92
N ASN A 94 -3.38 3.21 -8.76
CA ASN A 94 -4.63 3.80 -8.26
C ASN A 94 -5.10 3.02 -7.03
N ARG A 95 -5.93 3.65 -6.22
CA ARG A 95 -6.66 2.93 -5.19
C ARG A 95 -7.60 1.92 -5.83
N GLN A 96 -7.50 0.66 -5.42
CA GLN A 96 -8.34 -0.43 -5.93
C GLN A 96 -9.60 -0.66 -5.09
N SER A 97 -9.54 -0.31 -3.81
CA SER A 97 -10.66 -0.47 -2.88
C SER A 97 -11.72 0.58 -3.21
N GLN A 98 -12.91 0.15 -3.56
CA GLN A 98 -14.06 1.04 -3.68
C GLN A 98 -14.55 1.40 -2.28
N ASP A 99 -14.88 2.66 -2.08
CA ASP A 99 -15.58 3.10 -0.89
C ASP A 99 -17.05 2.74 -0.98
N TYR A 100 -17.66 2.56 0.18
CA TYR A 100 -19.11 2.54 0.25
C TYR A 100 -19.62 3.95 -0.11
N GLU A 101 -20.77 3.98 -0.78
CA GLU A 101 -21.49 5.22 -1.03
C GLU A 101 -21.75 5.94 0.30
N ARG A 102 -21.26 7.16 0.41
CA ARG A 102 -21.43 7.98 1.61
C ARG A 102 -22.76 8.73 1.52
N LEU A 103 -23.37 8.96 2.68
CA LEU A 103 -24.53 9.82 2.75
C LEU A 103 -24.13 11.24 2.32
N GLY A 104 -24.87 11.81 1.39
CA GLY A 104 -24.81 13.24 1.10
C GLY A 104 -25.24 14.06 2.32
N VAL A 105 -24.89 15.34 2.35
CA VAL A 105 -25.20 16.21 3.51
C VAL A 105 -26.68 16.26 3.81
N ASN A 106 -27.53 16.28 2.79
CA ASN A 106 -28.99 16.30 2.98
C ASN A 106 -29.51 15.02 3.66
N ASP A 107 -29.03 13.87 3.23
CA ASP A 107 -29.42 12.59 3.84
C ASP A 107 -28.85 12.46 5.25
N TYR A 108 -27.64 12.97 5.48
CA TYR A 108 -27.02 13.02 6.79
C TYR A 108 -27.86 13.86 7.77
N LEU A 109 -28.27 15.07 7.39
CA LEU A 109 -29.15 15.92 8.19
C LEU A 109 -30.47 15.26 8.51
N LYS A 110 -31.07 14.60 7.51
CA LYS A 110 -32.34 13.88 7.69
C LYS A 110 -32.23 12.73 8.68
N VAL A 111 -31.18 11.93 8.59
CA VAL A 111 -30.94 10.81 9.53
C VAL A 111 -30.75 11.33 10.96
N TYR A 112 -30.02 12.42 11.15
CA TYR A 112 -29.84 13.02 12.47
C TYR A 112 -31.11 13.61 13.02
N TRP A 113 -31.90 14.31 12.19
CA TRP A 113 -33.21 14.82 12.57
C TRP A 113 -34.15 13.66 12.95
N GLU A 114 -34.23 12.58 12.16
CA GLU A 114 -35.04 11.40 12.46
C GLU A 114 -34.63 10.75 13.79
N SER A 115 -33.33 10.65 14.04
CA SER A 115 -32.77 10.12 15.28
C SER A 115 -33.24 10.94 16.49
N ALA A 116 -33.05 12.27 16.43
CA ALA A 116 -33.45 13.19 17.50
C ALA A 116 -34.99 13.16 17.72
N ARG A 117 -35.76 13.19 16.64
CA ARG A 117 -37.24 13.08 16.72
C ARG A 117 -37.68 11.78 17.38
N ASN A 118 -37.13 10.65 16.97
CA ASN A 118 -37.49 9.34 17.51
C ASN A 118 -37.13 9.21 18.99
N GLN A 119 -36.01 9.80 19.41
CA GLN A 119 -35.62 9.87 20.81
C GLN A 119 -36.65 10.65 21.65
N LEU A 120 -37.11 11.80 21.17
CA LEU A 120 -38.11 12.61 21.83
C LEU A 120 -39.47 11.90 21.90
N ILE A 121 -39.88 11.20 20.84
CA ILE A 121 -41.12 10.39 20.85
C ILE A 121 -40.99 9.26 21.87
N SER A 122 -39.86 8.59 21.95
CA SER A 122 -39.62 7.56 22.96
C SER A 122 -39.71 8.11 24.41
N GLY A 123 -39.37 9.40 24.56
CA GLY A 123 -39.52 10.14 25.81
C GLY A 123 -40.94 10.65 26.11
N GLY A 124 -41.93 10.34 25.24
CA GLY A 124 -43.35 10.68 25.45
C GLY A 124 -43.82 11.96 24.76
N ALA A 125 -42.97 12.59 23.90
CA ALA A 125 -43.42 13.76 23.13
C ALA A 125 -44.36 13.34 21.98
N SER A 126 -45.28 14.23 21.59
CA SER A 126 -46.05 14.00 20.38
C SER A 126 -45.20 14.07 19.14
N PRO A 127 -45.53 13.37 18.03
CA PRO A 127 -44.74 13.38 16.79
C PRO A 127 -44.51 14.77 16.22
N GLU A 128 -45.46 15.68 16.35
CA GLU A 128 -45.35 17.06 15.88
C GLU A 128 -44.41 17.88 16.76
N GLN A 129 -44.55 17.80 18.09
CA GLN A 129 -43.63 18.47 19.02
C GLN A 129 -42.23 17.96 18.90
N ALA A 130 -42.06 16.65 18.76
CA ALA A 130 -40.76 16.02 18.55
C ALA A 130 -40.07 16.47 17.23
N GLY A 131 -40.84 16.59 16.13
CA GLY A 131 -40.35 17.05 14.86
C GLY A 131 -39.87 18.51 14.91
N MET A 132 -40.67 19.41 15.51
CA MET A 132 -40.27 20.80 15.70
C MET A 132 -39.02 20.95 16.59
N ALA A 133 -39.00 20.25 17.73
CA ALA A 133 -37.87 20.32 18.64
C ALA A 133 -36.59 19.73 18.04
N ALA A 134 -36.69 18.64 17.28
CA ALA A 134 -35.60 18.06 16.54
C ALA A 134 -35.03 19.02 15.49
N ALA A 135 -35.90 19.72 14.74
CA ALA A 135 -35.48 20.71 13.75
C ALA A 135 -34.74 21.91 14.38
N GLN A 136 -35.30 22.47 15.46
CA GLN A 136 -34.72 23.62 16.18
C GLN A 136 -33.37 23.31 16.80
N ASN A 137 -33.15 22.08 17.27
CA ASN A 137 -31.94 21.68 17.96
C ASN A 137 -30.95 20.89 17.06
N LEU A 138 -31.26 20.70 15.78
CA LEU A 138 -30.45 19.87 14.90
C LEU A 138 -29.00 20.38 14.80
N ILE A 139 -28.84 21.65 14.57
CA ILE A 139 -27.51 22.27 14.45
C ILE A 139 -26.87 22.50 15.82
N SER A 140 -27.53 23.28 16.67
CA SER A 140 -26.96 23.70 17.95
C SER A 140 -26.78 22.57 18.97
N GLY A 141 -27.72 21.62 19.00
CA GLY A 141 -27.73 20.52 19.96
C GLY A 141 -27.07 19.23 19.48
N THR A 142 -27.01 18.98 18.16
CA THR A 142 -26.58 17.71 17.62
C THR A 142 -25.31 17.82 16.76
N LEU A 143 -25.28 18.72 15.78
CA LEU A 143 -24.18 18.82 14.83
C LEU A 143 -23.10 19.81 15.26
N GLY A 144 -23.44 20.83 16.03
CA GLY A 144 -22.50 21.82 16.57
C GLY A 144 -21.94 22.82 15.55
N PHE A 145 -22.32 22.68 14.29
CA PHE A 145 -21.84 23.52 13.20
C PHE A 145 -22.88 23.68 12.09
N ASN A 146 -23.12 24.90 11.64
CA ASN A 146 -24.02 25.22 10.54
C ASN A 146 -23.24 25.52 9.26
N PRO A 147 -23.31 24.66 8.24
CA PRO A 147 -22.66 24.89 6.96
C PRO A 147 -23.50 25.75 5.99
N PHE A 148 -24.70 26.16 6.38
CA PHE A 148 -25.65 26.86 5.52
C PHE A 148 -25.75 28.35 5.82
N ASN A 149 -26.25 29.10 4.84
CA ASN A 149 -26.47 30.55 4.91
C ASN A 149 -27.76 30.96 5.66
N VAL A 150 -28.46 30.03 6.27
CA VAL A 150 -29.70 30.27 7.05
C VAL A 150 -29.43 30.05 8.55
N PRO A 151 -30.25 30.64 9.46
CA PRO A 151 -30.13 30.39 10.88
C PRO A 151 -30.28 28.91 11.25
N ASP A 152 -29.70 28.49 12.39
CA ASP A 152 -29.65 27.11 12.85
C ASP A 152 -31.02 26.44 12.94
N ASP A 153 -32.02 27.18 13.39
CA ASP A 153 -33.43 26.75 13.56
C ASP A 153 -34.23 26.75 12.26
N GLN A 154 -33.62 27.18 11.14
CA GLN A 154 -34.27 27.26 9.82
C GLN A 154 -33.61 26.36 8.76
N VAL A 155 -32.68 25.51 9.16
CA VAL A 155 -31.98 24.60 8.22
C VAL A 155 -32.92 23.52 7.72
N VAL A 156 -33.74 22.93 8.59
CA VAL A 156 -34.77 21.95 8.23
C VAL A 156 -36.12 22.35 8.84
N ASP A 157 -37.20 21.91 8.21
CA ASP A 157 -38.55 22.08 8.74
C ASP A 157 -38.91 21.01 9.79
N ALA A 158 -40.11 21.11 10.37
CA ALA A 158 -40.64 20.15 11.35
C ALA A 158 -40.79 18.70 10.81
N ASN A 159 -40.65 18.48 9.51
CA ASN A 159 -40.67 17.18 8.85
C ASN A 159 -39.26 16.70 8.45
N GLY A 160 -38.20 17.44 8.79
CA GLY A 160 -36.84 17.11 8.46
C GLY A 160 -36.45 17.40 6.99
N VAL A 161 -37.27 18.23 6.31
CA VAL A 161 -37.01 18.65 4.93
C VAL A 161 -36.10 19.86 4.94
N LEU A 162 -35.02 19.82 4.15
CA LEU A 162 -34.10 20.93 4.02
C LEU A 162 -34.82 22.17 3.49
N ASN A 163 -34.54 23.32 4.07
CA ASN A 163 -35.07 24.61 3.63
C ASN A 163 -34.58 24.89 2.18
N PRO A 164 -35.48 25.15 1.23
CA PRO A 164 -35.11 25.38 -0.16
C PRO A 164 -34.21 26.62 -0.37
N ASN A 165 -34.16 27.53 0.61
CA ASN A 165 -33.28 28.70 0.60
C ASN A 165 -31.93 28.42 1.29
N ALA A 166 -31.74 27.27 1.91
CA ALA A 166 -30.48 26.89 2.52
C ALA A 166 -29.48 26.50 1.45
N THR A 167 -28.44 27.28 1.31
CA THR A 167 -27.30 27.02 0.43
C THR A 167 -26.03 26.90 1.24
N PHE A 168 -25.10 26.08 0.80
CA PHE A 168 -23.81 25.97 1.46
C PHE A 168 -23.06 27.30 1.44
N MET A 169 -22.45 27.66 2.56
CA MET A 169 -21.57 28.83 2.65
C MET A 169 -20.22 28.61 1.97
N TRP A 170 -19.80 27.36 1.82
CA TRP A 170 -18.60 26.98 1.09
C TRP A 170 -19.02 26.20 -0.16
N ALA A 171 -18.31 26.45 -1.24
CA ALA A 171 -18.75 26.12 -2.60
C ALA A 171 -18.97 24.63 -2.88
N ASP A 172 -18.36 23.71 -2.12
CA ASP A 172 -18.46 22.29 -2.39
C ASP A 172 -18.40 21.44 -1.11
N ASP A 173 -19.11 20.32 -1.14
CA ASP A 173 -18.91 19.21 -0.23
C ASP A 173 -17.50 18.66 -0.48
N THR A 174 -16.56 19.03 0.37
CA THR A 174 -15.15 18.67 0.18
C THR A 174 -14.95 17.20 0.49
N ASP A 175 -14.76 16.38 -0.52
CA ASP A 175 -14.27 15.03 -0.34
C ASP A 175 -12.77 15.07 0.01
N TRP A 176 -12.48 15.02 1.31
CA TRP A 176 -11.11 15.02 1.84
C TRP A 176 -10.31 13.82 1.36
N GLU A 177 -10.97 12.73 1.07
CA GLU A 177 -10.31 11.52 0.59
C GLU A 177 -9.82 11.70 -0.84
N ASP A 178 -10.67 12.27 -1.70
CA ASP A 178 -10.28 12.64 -3.07
C ASP A 178 -9.18 13.72 -3.08
N ALA A 179 -9.25 14.66 -2.14
CA ALA A 179 -8.26 15.74 -2.03
C ALA A 179 -6.83 15.26 -1.72
N ILE A 180 -6.68 14.10 -1.08
CA ILE A 180 -5.38 13.52 -0.74
C ILE A 180 -4.94 12.41 -1.69
N GLN A 181 -5.77 12.02 -2.66
CA GLN A 181 -5.49 10.94 -3.60
C GLN A 181 -5.07 11.47 -4.97
N ARG A 182 -4.35 10.64 -5.69
CA ARG A 182 -3.95 10.87 -7.07
C ARG A 182 -3.68 9.55 -7.78
N THR A 183 -3.66 9.57 -9.09
CA THR A 183 -3.03 8.51 -9.86
C THR A 183 -1.52 8.59 -9.69
N GLY A 184 -0.92 7.59 -9.06
CA GLY A 184 0.51 7.44 -8.98
C GLY A 184 1.11 6.91 -10.28
N SER A 185 2.40 7.15 -10.50
CA SER A 185 3.13 6.60 -11.64
C SER A 185 4.27 5.72 -11.14
N ARG A 186 4.57 4.66 -11.89
CA ARG A 186 5.70 3.78 -11.64
C ARG A 186 6.54 3.68 -12.91
N THR A 187 7.83 3.93 -12.78
CA THR A 187 8.81 3.76 -13.85
C THR A 187 9.94 2.87 -13.36
N ASP A 188 10.20 1.78 -14.04
CA ASP A 188 11.27 0.82 -13.73
C ASP A 188 12.14 0.64 -14.97
N ILE A 189 13.38 1.09 -14.88
CA ILE A 189 14.38 1.04 -15.95
C ILE A 189 15.53 0.15 -15.49
N GLY A 190 15.86 -0.84 -16.27
CA GLY A 190 16.97 -1.73 -16.02
C GLY A 190 17.82 -1.93 -17.27
N VAL A 191 19.14 -1.89 -17.07
CA VAL A 191 20.12 -2.23 -18.10
C VAL A 191 21.00 -3.32 -17.55
N SER A 192 21.25 -4.37 -18.32
CA SER A 192 22.20 -5.42 -17.94
C SER A 192 23.07 -5.82 -19.11
N VAL A 193 24.32 -6.14 -18.78
CA VAL A 193 25.33 -6.65 -19.71
C VAL A 193 25.88 -7.94 -19.14
N SER A 194 25.88 -8.99 -19.93
CA SER A 194 26.46 -10.28 -19.56
C SER A 194 27.35 -10.79 -20.68
N GLY A 195 28.36 -11.52 -20.32
CA GLY A 195 29.26 -12.15 -21.30
C GLY A 195 30.29 -13.03 -20.62
N GLY A 196 31.11 -13.68 -21.41
CA GLY A 196 32.16 -14.52 -20.87
C GLY A 196 32.85 -15.38 -21.92
N ASN A 197 33.78 -16.16 -21.45
CA ASN A 197 34.49 -17.17 -22.18
C ASN A 197 34.65 -18.43 -21.30
N ASN A 198 35.41 -19.40 -21.76
CA ASN A 198 35.63 -20.67 -21.01
C ASN A 198 36.33 -20.47 -19.65
N LYS A 199 36.97 -19.34 -19.40
CA LYS A 199 37.74 -19.07 -18.18
C LYS A 199 37.08 -18.02 -17.28
N SER A 200 36.29 -17.12 -17.85
CA SER A 200 35.71 -16.02 -17.09
C SER A 200 34.33 -15.66 -17.63
N ASP A 201 33.41 -15.35 -16.74
CA ASP A 201 32.10 -14.82 -17.07
C ASP A 201 31.78 -13.62 -16.18
N TYR A 202 31.01 -12.71 -16.71
CA TYR A 202 30.59 -11.51 -15.99
C TYR A 202 29.11 -11.17 -16.25
N TYR A 203 28.49 -10.65 -15.24
CA TYR A 203 27.17 -10.03 -15.28
C TYR A 203 27.25 -8.68 -14.57
N LEU A 204 26.80 -7.63 -15.23
CA LEU A 204 26.69 -6.28 -14.67
C LEU A 204 25.29 -5.77 -14.94
N SER A 205 24.63 -5.23 -13.93
CA SER A 205 23.33 -4.57 -14.11
C SER A 205 23.26 -3.27 -13.33
N ALA A 206 22.49 -2.33 -13.88
CA ALA A 206 22.07 -1.10 -13.21
C ALA A 206 20.56 -0.94 -13.35
N GLY A 207 19.91 -0.57 -12.27
CA GLY A 207 18.47 -0.40 -12.24
C GLY A 207 18.04 0.89 -11.52
N TYR A 208 16.99 1.51 -12.01
CA TYR A 208 16.33 2.64 -11.40
C TYR A 208 14.82 2.37 -11.37
N LEU A 209 14.24 2.44 -10.19
CA LEU A 209 12.82 2.37 -9.96
C LEU A 209 12.36 3.63 -9.26
N THR A 210 11.36 4.29 -9.80
CA THR A 210 10.60 5.33 -9.10
C THR A 210 9.14 4.96 -9.08
N GLU A 211 8.51 5.07 -7.93
CA GLU A 211 7.11 4.73 -7.73
C GLU A 211 6.44 5.79 -6.87
N GLY A 212 5.44 6.47 -7.43
CA GLY A 212 4.54 7.36 -6.70
C GLY A 212 3.32 6.59 -6.23
N GLY A 213 2.96 6.72 -4.97
CA GLY A 213 1.73 6.13 -4.46
C GLY A 213 0.49 6.94 -4.84
N TYR A 214 -0.67 6.33 -4.61
CA TYR A 214 -1.96 7.00 -4.82
C TYR A 214 -2.26 8.08 -3.76
N ILE A 215 -1.57 8.07 -2.61
CA ILE A 215 -1.64 9.15 -1.63
C ILE A 215 -0.60 10.20 -1.98
N ILE A 216 -1.01 11.47 -2.01
CA ILE A 216 -0.13 12.61 -2.27
C ILE A 216 1.00 12.64 -1.22
N GLY A 217 2.24 12.84 -1.69
CA GLY A 217 3.44 12.84 -0.83
C GLY A 217 4.10 11.48 -0.67
N SER A 218 3.43 10.37 -1.01
CA SER A 218 4.07 9.04 -0.97
C SER A 218 4.90 8.80 -2.23
N LYS A 219 6.18 8.50 -2.04
CA LYS A 219 7.13 8.21 -3.14
C LYS A 219 8.21 7.25 -2.67
N PHE A 220 8.66 6.40 -3.56
CA PHE A 220 9.78 5.50 -3.36
C PHE A 220 10.71 5.52 -4.57
N ASP A 221 11.99 5.69 -4.33
CA ASP A 221 13.03 5.60 -5.36
C ASP A 221 14.04 4.52 -4.95
N ARG A 222 14.43 3.66 -5.90
CA ARG A 222 15.44 2.63 -5.70
C ARG A 222 16.46 2.66 -6.83
N TYR A 223 17.72 2.71 -6.45
CA TYR A 223 18.85 2.55 -7.35
C TYR A 223 19.55 1.24 -7.03
N THR A 224 19.79 0.43 -8.01
CA THR A 224 20.47 -0.86 -7.85
C THR A 224 21.65 -0.96 -8.79
N LEU A 225 22.75 -1.50 -8.29
CA LEU A 225 23.91 -1.91 -9.06
C LEU A 225 24.26 -3.33 -8.62
N ASN A 226 24.34 -4.25 -9.55
CA ASN A 226 24.73 -5.62 -9.29
C ASN A 226 25.89 -6.00 -10.22
N THR A 227 26.90 -6.63 -9.64
CA THR A 227 28.08 -7.11 -10.37
C THR A 227 28.38 -8.53 -9.91
N ASN A 228 28.47 -9.44 -10.86
CA ASN A 228 28.87 -10.82 -10.63
C ASN A 228 29.95 -11.20 -11.65
N VAL A 229 31.12 -11.54 -11.15
CA VAL A 229 32.28 -11.90 -11.97
C VAL A 229 32.86 -13.20 -11.44
N ASN A 230 32.91 -14.20 -12.31
CA ASN A 230 33.56 -15.49 -12.04
C ASN A 230 34.78 -15.62 -12.95
N SER A 231 35.93 -15.95 -12.40
CA SER A 231 37.14 -16.16 -13.15
C SER A 231 37.95 -17.34 -12.60
N GLN A 232 38.28 -18.25 -13.49
CA GLN A 232 39.18 -19.37 -13.20
C GLN A 232 40.60 -18.95 -13.53
N ILE A 233 41.36 -18.54 -12.51
CA ILE A 233 42.73 -18.05 -12.66
C ILE A 233 43.70 -19.18 -13.03
N THR A 234 43.52 -20.34 -12.37
CA THR A 234 44.27 -21.56 -12.65
C THR A 234 43.35 -22.77 -12.59
N SER A 235 43.84 -23.95 -12.98
CA SER A 235 43.03 -25.20 -12.90
C SER A 235 42.57 -25.57 -11.48
N PHE A 236 43.22 -25.04 -10.45
CA PHE A 236 42.94 -25.31 -9.04
C PHE A 236 42.48 -24.09 -8.25
N LEU A 237 42.40 -22.91 -8.85
CA LEU A 237 41.92 -21.69 -8.21
C LEU A 237 40.84 -21.03 -9.07
N LYS A 238 39.62 -20.94 -8.47
CA LYS A 238 38.44 -20.34 -9.06
C LYS A 238 37.98 -19.15 -8.23
#